data_3044d88b604f76562d2152a1974ec278
#
_entry.id   3044d88b604f76562d2152a1974ec278
#
_cell.length_a   1.000
_cell.length_b   1.000
_cell.length_c   1.000
_cell.angle_alpha   90.00
_cell.angle_beta   90.00
_cell.angle_gamma   90.00
#
_symmetry.space_group_name_H-M   'P 1'
#
loop_
_entity.id
_entity.type
_entity.pdbx_description
1 polymer ?
#
loop_
_entity_poly.entity_id
_entity_poly.type
_entity_poly.pdbx_seq_one_letter_code
_entity_poly.pdbx_strand_id
1 'polypeptide(L)'
;WSLLGSYAIATVVAVTLGLLLGYTPAYACLAVAISVLLMSALRCLHPPAGAVAFGVMLAEHLVQQQGYLLLLPVMCAAVALLCAALLYNNLTGARYPKRPQLSELHHTHDPLPEQRVGISPDDLEHALEDFGQFVDITREDLGRLVRATEGYALKRSMANLRAAQIMSHDLRCVTPQTRREEALGLLRHHRLRNLPVLNEQQRLVGIISLSDLICRPHGVSPFAGWGLGRKITVEELMTKEVRCVSADTHVVDLIPLLSTEGLHCVPVLEQGALIGIITQTDIIAALQREALEHGR
;
A
#
# COMPACT_ATOMS: atom_id res chain seq x y z
N TRP A 1 13.83 15.19 8.34
CA TRP A 1 13.95 16.49 9.03
C TRP A 1 13.97 16.33 10.55
N SER A 2 13.03 15.61 11.18
CA SER A 2 12.93 15.51 12.63
C SER A 2 14.22 15.05 13.32
N LEU A 3 14.90 14.02 12.81
CA LEU A 3 16.11 13.49 13.41
C LEU A 3 17.27 14.51 13.35
N LEU A 4 17.61 15.01 12.17
CA LEU A 4 18.74 15.94 12.01
C LEU A 4 18.48 17.29 12.66
N GLY A 5 17.29 17.85 12.49
CA GLY A 5 16.90 19.13 13.08
C GLY A 5 16.91 19.10 14.61
N SER A 6 16.39 18.03 15.21
CA SER A 6 16.36 17.89 16.65
C SER A 6 17.74 17.78 17.30
N TYR A 7 18.65 17.00 16.68
CA TYR A 7 20.02 16.87 17.18
C TYR A 7 20.80 18.19 17.07
N ALA A 8 20.58 18.94 15.99
CA ALA A 8 21.18 20.27 15.82
C ALA A 8 20.67 21.25 16.90
N ILE A 9 19.35 21.33 17.12
CA ILE A 9 18.73 22.19 18.13
C ILE A 9 19.23 21.82 19.52
N ALA A 10 19.20 20.54 19.88
CA ALA A 10 19.63 20.06 21.18
C ALA A 10 21.07 20.45 21.48
N THR A 11 21.97 20.26 20.50
CA THR A 11 23.39 20.60 20.67
C THR A 11 23.60 22.10 20.80
N VAL A 12 22.96 22.90 19.93
CA VAL A 12 23.12 24.37 19.96
C VAL A 12 22.60 24.95 21.27
N VAL A 13 21.42 24.53 21.72
CA VAL A 13 20.83 24.99 22.99
C VAL A 13 21.71 24.61 24.18
N ALA A 14 22.17 23.35 24.22
CA ALA A 14 23.00 22.89 25.33
C ALA A 14 24.35 23.63 25.39
N VAL A 15 25.02 23.79 24.26
CA VAL A 15 26.30 24.57 24.20
C VAL A 15 26.06 26.02 24.61
N THR A 16 25.00 26.66 24.09
CA THR A 16 24.72 28.07 24.43
C THR A 16 24.46 28.25 25.94
N LEU A 17 23.61 27.40 26.53
CA LEU A 17 23.30 27.47 27.94
C LEU A 17 24.50 27.13 28.81
N GLY A 18 25.27 26.11 28.43
CA GLY A 18 26.51 25.77 29.15
C GLY A 18 27.51 26.90 29.20
N LEU A 19 27.71 27.59 28.06
CA LEU A 19 28.62 28.74 27.99
C LEU A 19 28.11 30.00 28.75
N LEU A 20 26.78 30.20 28.78
CA LEU A 20 26.19 31.39 29.42
C LEU A 20 25.92 31.22 30.91
N LEU A 21 25.42 30.07 31.33
CA LEU A 21 24.90 29.83 32.69
C LEU A 21 25.79 28.89 33.52
N GLY A 22 26.66 28.12 32.83
CA GLY A 22 27.48 27.09 33.45
C GLY A 22 26.83 25.70 33.42
N TYR A 23 27.50 24.74 34.09
CA TYR A 23 27.23 23.33 33.97
C TYR A 23 26.73 22.71 35.26
N THR A 24 25.48 23.02 35.62
CA THR A 24 24.81 22.40 36.78
C THR A 24 23.71 21.45 36.33
N PRO A 25 23.32 20.46 37.10
CA PRO A 25 22.19 19.58 36.74
C PRO A 25 20.89 20.34 36.49
N ALA A 26 20.66 21.46 37.20
CA ALA A 26 19.49 22.30 36.96
C ALA A 26 19.49 22.95 35.57
N TYR A 27 20.64 23.43 35.11
CA TYR A 27 20.78 24.00 33.77
C TYR A 27 20.75 22.92 32.70
N ALA A 28 21.19 21.70 32.99
CA ALA A 28 21.02 20.57 32.06
C ALA A 28 19.52 20.24 31.86
N CYS A 29 18.72 20.21 32.92
CA CYS A 29 17.28 20.07 32.82
C CYS A 29 16.63 21.22 32.02
N LEU A 30 17.08 22.45 32.24
CA LEU A 30 16.62 23.64 31.52
C LEU A 30 16.97 23.53 30.02
N ALA A 31 18.17 23.05 29.69
CA ALA A 31 18.58 22.82 28.29
C ALA A 31 17.69 21.80 27.58
N VAL A 32 17.33 20.71 28.27
CA VAL A 32 16.38 19.73 27.73
C VAL A 32 15.01 20.35 27.50
N ALA A 33 14.48 21.08 28.49
CA ALA A 33 13.17 21.72 28.39
C ALA A 33 13.10 22.71 27.21
N ILE A 34 14.09 23.60 27.08
CA ILE A 34 14.16 24.57 25.99
C ILE A 34 14.32 23.85 24.63
N SER A 35 15.14 22.81 24.59
CA SER A 35 15.33 22.03 23.36
C SER A 35 14.01 21.38 22.91
N VAL A 36 13.24 20.77 23.81
CA VAL A 36 11.94 20.17 23.52
C VAL A 36 10.94 21.21 23.04
N LEU A 37 10.88 22.40 23.69
CA LEU A 37 10.00 23.49 23.25
C LEU A 37 10.34 23.96 21.83
N LEU A 38 11.62 24.15 21.52
CA LEU A 38 12.05 24.57 20.19
C LEU A 38 11.83 23.50 19.14
N MET A 39 12.08 22.22 19.45
CA MET A 39 11.76 21.09 18.56
C MET A 39 10.28 21.00 18.25
N SER A 40 9.42 21.24 19.26
CA SER A 40 7.97 21.26 19.09
C SER A 40 7.54 22.42 18.18
N ALA A 41 8.02 23.62 18.43
CA ALA A 41 7.71 24.82 17.62
C ALA A 41 8.16 24.67 16.15
N LEU A 42 9.29 24.00 15.91
CA LEU A 42 9.87 23.77 14.57
C LEU A 42 9.38 22.48 13.93
N ARG A 43 8.41 21.78 14.52
CA ARG A 43 7.84 20.51 14.04
C ARG A 43 8.90 19.44 13.73
N CYS A 44 9.94 19.37 14.57
CA CYS A 44 11.01 18.37 14.46
C CYS A 44 11.25 17.64 15.79
N LEU A 45 10.18 17.42 16.56
CA LEU A 45 10.27 16.73 17.83
C LEU A 45 10.80 15.30 17.64
N HIS A 46 11.91 15.00 18.34
CA HIS A 46 12.53 13.69 18.38
C HIS A 46 13.04 13.41 19.80
N PRO A 47 12.31 12.62 20.60
CA PRO A 47 12.58 12.45 22.03
C PRO A 47 14.03 12.11 22.38
N PRO A 48 14.74 11.24 21.63
CA PRO A 48 16.14 10.92 21.90
C PRO A 48 17.09 12.15 21.87
N ALA A 49 16.75 13.21 21.14
CA ALA A 49 17.56 14.42 21.09
C ALA A 49 17.59 15.18 22.44
N GLY A 50 16.59 15.00 23.27
CA GLY A 50 16.63 15.51 24.66
C GLY A 50 17.79 14.92 25.46
N ALA A 51 18.08 13.63 25.28
CA ALA A 51 19.26 13.00 25.90
C ALA A 51 20.58 13.57 25.38
N VAL A 52 20.62 14.00 24.11
CA VAL A 52 21.81 14.68 23.55
C VAL A 52 22.02 16.02 24.23
N ALA A 53 20.96 16.84 24.41
CA ALA A 53 21.08 18.11 25.15
C ALA A 53 21.60 17.89 26.56
N PHE A 54 21.07 16.90 27.26
CA PHE A 54 21.52 16.54 28.60
C PHE A 54 22.99 16.06 28.61
N GLY A 55 23.36 15.17 27.69
CA GLY A 55 24.72 14.63 27.56
C GLY A 55 25.76 15.71 27.24
N VAL A 56 25.42 16.65 26.37
CA VAL A 56 26.31 17.80 26.04
C VAL A 56 26.53 18.67 27.26
N MET A 57 25.50 18.93 28.07
CA MET A 57 25.63 19.69 29.35
C MET A 57 26.48 18.97 30.39
N LEU A 58 26.50 17.64 30.41
CA LEU A 58 27.40 16.85 31.27
C LEU A 58 28.83 16.82 30.80
N ALA A 59 29.06 17.10 29.51
CA ALA A 59 30.38 17.10 28.90
C ALA A 59 31.07 18.49 28.96
N GLU A 60 31.04 19.14 30.12
CA GLU A 60 31.58 20.49 30.34
C GLU A 60 32.95 20.72 29.67
N HIS A 61 33.92 19.84 29.91
CA HIS A 61 35.26 19.95 29.40
C HIS A 61 35.29 20.01 27.84
N LEU A 62 34.43 19.20 27.19
CA LEU A 62 34.35 19.20 25.73
C LEU A 62 33.70 20.50 25.20
N VAL A 63 32.69 21.00 25.89
CA VAL A 63 32.00 22.24 25.50
C VAL A 63 32.95 23.43 25.66
N GLN A 64 33.71 23.48 26.74
CA GLN A 64 34.69 24.54 26.97
C GLN A 64 35.86 24.53 25.92
N GLN A 65 36.27 23.33 25.48
CA GLN A 65 37.33 23.21 24.48
C GLN A 65 36.87 23.45 23.05
N GLN A 66 35.72 22.92 22.69
CA GLN A 66 35.26 22.85 21.30
C GLN A 66 34.07 23.80 21.00
N GLY A 67 33.33 24.21 22.00
CA GLY A 67 32.16 25.06 21.82
C GLY A 67 31.17 24.48 20.79
N TYR A 68 30.78 25.31 19.83
CA TYR A 68 29.86 24.91 18.75
C TYR A 68 30.43 23.91 17.77
N LEU A 69 31.76 23.62 17.77
CA LEU A 69 32.33 22.57 16.94
C LEU A 69 31.84 21.19 17.34
N LEU A 70 31.30 21.02 18.56
CA LEU A 70 30.62 19.80 18.99
C LEU A 70 29.42 19.44 18.11
N LEU A 71 28.85 20.38 17.37
CA LEU A 71 27.81 20.11 16.41
C LEU A 71 28.28 19.11 15.33
N LEU A 72 29.57 19.16 14.92
CA LEU A 72 30.08 18.25 13.88
C LEU A 72 30.03 16.78 14.28
N PRO A 73 30.62 16.33 15.41
CA PRO A 73 30.57 14.92 15.79
C PRO A 73 29.13 14.46 16.09
N VAL A 74 28.27 15.32 16.67
CA VAL A 74 26.86 14.99 16.94
C VAL A 74 26.10 14.79 15.62
N MET A 75 26.30 15.66 14.63
CA MET A 75 25.67 15.53 13.32
C MET A 75 26.20 14.32 12.55
N CYS A 76 27.50 14.03 12.64
CA CYS A 76 28.08 12.82 12.04
C CYS A 76 27.45 11.55 12.65
N ALA A 77 27.28 11.52 13.97
CA ALA A 77 26.60 10.41 14.65
C ALA A 77 25.13 10.28 14.22
N ALA A 78 24.39 11.39 14.10
CA ALA A 78 23.01 11.40 13.62
C ALA A 78 22.90 10.88 12.18
N VAL A 79 23.79 11.30 11.30
CA VAL A 79 23.84 10.80 9.91
C VAL A 79 24.19 9.32 9.87
N ALA A 80 25.17 8.87 10.67
CA ALA A 80 25.55 7.46 10.75
C ALA A 80 24.37 6.60 11.22
N LEU A 81 23.63 7.05 12.24
CA LEU A 81 22.39 6.38 12.71
C LEU A 81 21.32 6.33 11.62
N LEU A 82 21.14 7.42 10.89
CA LEU A 82 20.19 7.46 9.77
C LEU A 82 20.59 6.47 8.67
N CYS A 83 21.85 6.42 8.30
CA CYS A 83 22.36 5.48 7.31
C CYS A 83 22.21 4.03 7.77
N ALA A 84 22.52 3.75 9.05
CA ALA A 84 22.34 2.42 9.62
C ALA A 84 20.86 1.99 9.64
N ALA A 85 19.95 2.90 10.03
CA ALA A 85 18.51 2.64 10.02
C ALA A 85 17.98 2.39 8.59
N LEU A 86 18.41 3.19 7.61
CA LEU A 86 18.05 3.01 6.20
C LEU A 86 18.55 1.67 5.67
N LEU A 87 19.80 1.32 5.97
CA LEU A 87 20.40 0.05 5.56
C LEU A 87 19.64 -1.12 6.16
N TYR A 88 19.41 -1.10 7.48
CA TYR A 88 18.68 -2.15 8.19
C TYR A 88 17.27 -2.32 7.65
N ASN A 89 16.50 -1.25 7.51
CA ASN A 89 15.14 -1.29 7.00
C ASN A 89 15.08 -1.85 5.56
N ASN A 90 16.00 -1.42 4.69
CA ASN A 90 16.02 -1.93 3.31
C ASN A 90 16.45 -3.41 3.23
N LEU A 91 17.31 -3.88 4.13
CA LEU A 91 17.70 -5.30 4.22
C LEU A 91 16.58 -6.17 4.80
N THR A 92 15.78 -5.65 5.74
CA THR A 92 14.68 -6.38 6.37
C THR A 92 13.35 -6.29 5.61
N GLY A 93 13.34 -5.69 4.41
CA GLY A 93 12.17 -5.62 3.53
C GLY A 93 11.28 -4.40 3.72
N ALA A 94 11.53 -3.56 4.72
CA ALA A 94 10.89 -2.27 4.89
C ALA A 94 11.57 -1.22 3.99
N ARG A 95 11.20 -1.18 2.70
CA ARG A 95 11.82 -0.26 1.73
C ARG A 95 11.65 1.21 2.14
N TYR A 96 12.77 1.91 2.33
CA TYR A 96 12.84 3.35 2.59
C TYR A 96 13.71 4.05 1.55
N PRO A 97 13.35 5.29 1.10
CA PRO A 97 12.13 6.02 1.41
C PRO A 97 10.91 5.36 0.78
N LYS A 98 9.79 5.34 1.52
CA LYS A 98 8.51 4.86 0.98
C LYS A 98 8.10 5.81 -0.16
N ARG A 99 8.12 5.33 -1.38
CA ARG A 99 7.53 6.07 -2.51
C ARG A 99 6.02 5.92 -2.42
N PRO A 100 5.24 6.99 -2.62
CA PRO A 100 3.80 6.84 -2.84
C PRO A 100 3.62 5.87 -4.01
N GLN A 101 2.97 4.75 -3.79
CA GLN A 101 2.53 3.89 -4.89
C GLN A 101 1.35 4.59 -5.55
N LEU A 102 1.65 5.48 -6.49
CA LEU A 102 0.67 5.93 -7.47
C LEU A 102 0.36 4.69 -8.31
N SER A 103 -0.76 4.07 -8.03
CA SER A 103 -1.32 3.01 -8.87
C SER A 103 -1.81 3.67 -10.17
N GLU A 104 -0.92 3.75 -11.16
CA GLU A 104 -1.27 4.19 -12.52
C GLU A 104 -2.01 3.07 -13.29
N LEU A 105 -2.96 2.38 -12.63
CA LEU A 105 -3.69 1.27 -13.26
C LEU A 105 -4.48 1.69 -14.49
N HIS A 106 -4.87 2.97 -14.61
CA HIS A 106 -5.77 3.43 -15.68
C HIS A 106 -5.24 4.61 -16.49
N HIS A 107 -3.98 5.06 -16.27
CA HIS A 107 -3.40 6.26 -16.91
C HIS A 107 -4.31 7.50 -16.82
N THR A 108 -5.10 7.60 -15.75
CA THR A 108 -5.97 8.73 -15.44
C THR A 108 -5.47 9.42 -14.17
N HIS A 109 -5.72 10.73 -14.06
CA HIS A 109 -5.33 11.51 -12.87
C HIS A 109 -6.36 11.46 -11.75
N ASP A 110 -7.42 10.67 -11.92
CA ASP A 110 -8.45 10.50 -10.88
C ASP A 110 -7.94 9.69 -9.70
N PRO A 111 -8.30 10.06 -8.46
CA PRO A 111 -8.03 9.25 -7.29
C PRO A 111 -8.62 7.83 -7.42
N LEU A 112 -7.99 6.85 -6.77
CA LEU A 112 -8.53 5.49 -6.72
C LEU A 112 -9.96 5.48 -6.16
N PRO A 113 -10.81 4.52 -6.57
CA PRO A 113 -12.18 4.43 -6.08
C PRO A 113 -12.32 4.48 -4.56
N GLU A 114 -11.40 3.84 -3.83
CA GLU A 114 -11.33 3.85 -2.35
C GLU A 114 -11.02 5.24 -1.76
N GLN A 115 -10.43 6.15 -2.55
CA GLN A 115 -10.08 7.50 -2.12
C GLN A 115 -11.17 8.52 -2.45
N ARG A 116 -12.14 8.15 -3.30
CA ARG A 116 -13.27 9.02 -3.69
C ARG A 116 -14.44 8.93 -2.72
N VAL A 117 -14.52 7.82 -1.97
CA VAL A 117 -15.62 7.52 -1.05
C VAL A 117 -15.01 7.03 0.27
N GLY A 118 -15.51 7.50 1.41
CA GLY A 118 -14.97 7.15 2.73
C GLY A 118 -14.17 8.30 3.33
N ILE A 119 -13.31 7.98 4.27
CA ILE A 119 -12.50 8.96 5.02
C ILE A 119 -11.37 9.49 4.13
N SER A 120 -11.39 10.78 3.86
CA SER A 120 -10.38 11.46 3.07
C SER A 120 -9.11 11.76 3.89
N PRO A 121 -7.95 12.01 3.24
CA PRO A 121 -6.77 12.50 3.94
C PRO A 121 -7.00 13.81 4.72
N ASP A 122 -7.88 14.68 4.22
CA ASP A 122 -8.22 15.95 4.85
C ASP A 122 -9.07 15.74 6.10
N ASP A 123 -10.00 14.77 6.10
CA ASP A 123 -10.76 14.38 7.29
C ASP A 123 -9.85 13.87 8.40
N LEU A 124 -8.81 13.11 8.05
CA LEU A 124 -7.81 12.63 9.01
C LEU A 124 -6.97 13.78 9.57
N GLU A 125 -6.65 14.79 8.76
CA GLU A 125 -5.92 15.97 9.22
C GLU A 125 -6.74 16.78 10.22
N HIS A 126 -8.02 17.07 9.90
CA HIS A 126 -8.94 17.75 10.81
C HIS A 126 -9.15 16.95 12.10
N ALA A 127 -9.34 15.62 12.01
CA ALA A 127 -9.49 14.78 13.19
C ALA A 127 -8.24 14.78 14.09
N LEU A 128 -7.04 14.84 13.52
CA LEU A 128 -5.79 14.96 14.26
C LEU A 128 -5.63 16.35 14.90
N GLU A 129 -6.08 17.41 14.22
CA GLU A 129 -6.09 18.78 14.78
C GLU A 129 -7.06 18.87 15.97
N ASP A 130 -8.27 18.33 15.82
CA ASP A 130 -9.28 18.29 16.89
C ASP A 130 -8.85 17.43 18.09
N PHE A 131 -8.09 16.37 17.84
CA PHE A 131 -7.56 15.51 18.91
C PHE A 131 -6.61 16.26 19.83
N GLY A 132 -5.93 17.31 19.37
CA GLY A 132 -5.16 18.26 20.14
C GLY A 132 -3.95 17.69 20.88
N GLN A 133 -3.62 16.41 20.70
CA GLN A 133 -2.45 15.75 21.27
C GLN A 133 -1.48 15.31 20.17
N PHE A 134 -0.19 15.37 20.49
CA PHE A 134 0.82 14.85 19.58
C PHE A 134 0.73 13.32 19.52
N VAL A 135 0.46 12.79 18.32
CA VAL A 135 0.47 11.36 18.04
C VAL A 135 1.67 11.07 17.14
N ASP A 136 2.59 10.23 17.60
CA ASP A 136 3.78 9.84 16.84
C ASP A 136 3.42 8.75 15.82
N ILE A 137 2.53 9.09 14.89
CA ILE A 137 2.10 8.24 13.79
C ILE A 137 2.14 9.03 12.48
N THR A 138 2.56 8.39 11.38
CA THR A 138 2.51 9.04 10.08
C THR A 138 1.06 9.10 9.57
N ARG A 139 0.74 10.10 8.73
CA ARG A 139 -0.60 10.20 8.10
C ARG A 139 -0.96 8.95 7.31
N GLU A 140 0.03 8.37 6.61
CA GLU A 140 -0.17 7.13 5.86
C GLU A 140 -0.47 5.95 6.76
N ASP A 141 0.19 5.85 7.92
CA ASP A 141 -0.03 4.76 8.88
C ASP A 141 -1.40 4.91 9.57
N LEU A 142 -1.79 6.14 9.93
CA LEU A 142 -3.12 6.42 10.46
C LEU A 142 -4.20 6.08 9.43
N GLY A 143 -4.04 6.51 8.17
CA GLY A 143 -4.97 6.19 7.10
C GLY A 143 -5.07 4.68 6.85
N ARG A 144 -3.97 3.93 6.97
CA ARG A 144 -3.99 2.45 6.89
C ARG A 144 -4.73 1.83 8.07
N LEU A 145 -4.53 2.34 9.28
CA LEU A 145 -5.21 1.86 10.48
C LEU A 145 -6.72 2.07 10.38
N VAL A 146 -7.14 3.26 9.95
CA VAL A 146 -8.57 3.58 9.77
C VAL A 146 -9.20 2.68 8.72
N ARG A 147 -8.60 2.56 7.54
CA ARG A 147 -9.10 1.64 6.49
C ARG A 147 -9.16 0.18 6.95
N ALA A 148 -8.17 -0.28 7.70
CA ALA A 148 -8.20 -1.62 8.28
C ALA A 148 -9.37 -1.77 9.26
N THR A 149 -9.64 -0.77 10.09
CA THR A 149 -10.76 -0.76 11.05
C THR A 149 -12.11 -0.78 10.33
N GLU A 150 -12.28 0.03 9.27
CA GLU A 150 -13.47 0.00 8.41
C GLU A 150 -13.66 -1.38 7.77
N GLY A 151 -12.59 -2.01 7.28
CA GLY A 151 -12.61 -3.36 6.73
C GLY A 151 -13.07 -4.41 7.76
N TYR A 152 -12.60 -4.33 9.00
CA TYR A 152 -13.06 -5.21 10.08
C TYR A 152 -14.53 -4.96 10.44
N ALA A 153 -14.96 -3.70 10.47
CA ALA A 153 -16.35 -3.35 10.72
C ALA A 153 -17.26 -3.91 9.62
N LEU A 154 -16.87 -3.75 8.35
CA LEU A 154 -17.58 -4.28 7.19
C LEU A 154 -17.64 -5.82 7.21
N LYS A 155 -16.54 -6.50 7.58
CA LYS A 155 -16.54 -7.96 7.75
C LYS A 155 -17.53 -8.43 8.81
N ARG A 156 -17.69 -7.69 9.90
CA ARG A 156 -18.70 -8.00 10.93
C ARG A 156 -20.11 -7.78 10.45
N SER A 157 -20.35 -6.71 9.68
CA SER A 157 -21.69 -6.40 9.16
C SER A 157 -22.11 -7.35 8.06
N MET A 158 -21.19 -7.82 7.23
CA MET A 158 -21.46 -8.76 6.14
C MET A 158 -21.51 -10.23 6.57
N ALA A 159 -21.70 -10.49 7.86
CA ALA A 159 -21.81 -11.83 8.41
C ALA A 159 -20.70 -12.79 7.90
N ASN A 160 -21.05 -14.02 7.49
CA ASN A 160 -20.09 -15.02 7.01
C ASN A 160 -20.14 -15.22 5.48
N LEU A 161 -20.43 -14.17 4.70
CA LEU A 161 -20.55 -14.30 3.26
C LEU A 161 -19.21 -14.66 2.62
N ARG A 162 -19.15 -15.82 1.97
CA ARG A 162 -17.95 -16.41 1.38
C ARG A 162 -18.01 -16.41 -0.14
N ALA A 163 -16.83 -16.51 -0.77
CA ALA A 163 -16.67 -16.62 -2.21
C ALA A 163 -17.55 -17.70 -2.83
N ALA A 164 -17.61 -18.88 -2.20
CA ALA A 164 -18.45 -20.00 -2.64
C ALA A 164 -19.95 -19.67 -2.75
N GLN A 165 -20.45 -18.72 -1.98
CA GLN A 165 -21.89 -18.38 -1.95
C GLN A 165 -22.31 -17.41 -3.04
N ILE A 166 -21.35 -16.68 -3.63
CA ILE A 166 -21.61 -15.64 -4.63
C ILE A 166 -21.04 -15.95 -6.01
N MET A 167 -20.14 -16.94 -6.11
CA MET A 167 -19.48 -17.27 -7.37
C MET A 167 -20.44 -17.87 -8.40
N SER A 168 -20.16 -17.61 -9.66
CA SER A 168 -20.82 -18.30 -10.78
C SER A 168 -20.19 -19.68 -11.00
N HIS A 169 -21.00 -20.71 -11.16
CA HIS A 169 -20.55 -22.11 -11.34
C HIS A 169 -20.57 -22.56 -12.81
N ASP A 170 -21.46 -22.00 -13.65
CA ASP A 170 -21.50 -22.35 -15.09
C ASP A 170 -20.38 -21.65 -15.86
N LEU A 171 -19.21 -22.26 -15.82
CA LEU A 171 -18.00 -21.69 -16.38
C LEU A 171 -17.82 -22.08 -17.85
N ARG A 172 -17.56 -21.11 -18.70
CA ARG A 172 -17.07 -21.32 -20.05
C ARG A 172 -15.57 -21.16 -20.05
N CYS A 173 -14.88 -22.25 -20.34
CA CYS A 173 -13.42 -22.31 -20.34
C CYS A 173 -12.89 -22.61 -21.74
N VAL A 174 -11.65 -22.26 -21.97
CA VAL A 174 -10.90 -22.57 -23.20
C VAL A 174 -9.59 -23.27 -22.85
N THR A 175 -8.94 -23.84 -23.85
CA THR A 175 -7.60 -24.43 -23.71
C THR A 175 -6.53 -23.48 -24.28
N PRO A 176 -5.26 -23.63 -23.90
CA PRO A 176 -4.17 -22.86 -24.48
C PRO A 176 -4.13 -22.91 -26.02
N GLN A 177 -4.53 -24.04 -26.59
CA GLN A 177 -4.51 -24.30 -28.05
C GLN A 177 -5.76 -23.76 -28.79
N THR A 178 -6.77 -23.30 -28.05
CA THR A 178 -7.97 -22.68 -28.63
C THR A 178 -7.58 -21.49 -29.51
N ARG A 179 -8.21 -21.36 -30.66
CA ARG A 179 -7.94 -20.25 -31.58
C ARG A 179 -8.55 -18.95 -31.06
N ARG A 180 -7.88 -17.84 -31.37
CA ARG A 180 -8.36 -16.48 -31.04
C ARG A 180 -9.81 -16.25 -31.48
N GLU A 181 -10.16 -16.63 -32.73
CA GLU A 181 -11.48 -16.42 -33.30
C GLU A 181 -12.55 -17.23 -32.58
N GLU A 182 -12.22 -18.44 -32.16
CA GLU A 182 -13.11 -19.32 -31.40
C GLU A 182 -13.36 -18.75 -29.99
N ALA A 183 -12.29 -18.34 -29.28
CA ALA A 183 -12.41 -17.69 -27.96
C ALA A 183 -13.23 -16.39 -28.05
N LEU A 184 -13.02 -15.58 -29.09
CA LEU A 184 -13.82 -14.38 -29.35
C LEU A 184 -15.28 -14.71 -29.62
N GLY A 185 -15.55 -15.80 -30.36
CA GLY A 185 -16.90 -16.31 -30.60
C GLY A 185 -17.63 -16.69 -29.32
N LEU A 186 -16.95 -17.41 -28.42
CA LEU A 186 -17.48 -17.77 -27.09
C LEU A 186 -17.81 -16.55 -26.23
N LEU A 187 -16.88 -15.58 -26.14
CA LEU A 187 -17.13 -14.36 -25.40
C LEU A 187 -18.35 -13.59 -25.92
N ARG A 188 -18.49 -13.48 -27.24
CA ARG A 188 -19.63 -12.80 -27.86
C ARG A 188 -20.95 -13.55 -27.66
N HIS A 189 -20.94 -14.85 -27.89
CA HIS A 189 -22.16 -15.66 -27.79
C HIS A 189 -22.73 -15.66 -26.38
N HIS A 190 -21.85 -15.82 -25.37
CA HIS A 190 -22.25 -15.86 -23.96
C HIS A 190 -22.23 -14.49 -23.29
N ARG A 191 -21.87 -13.39 -23.99
CA ARG A 191 -21.74 -12.03 -23.47
C ARG A 191 -20.80 -11.94 -22.27
N LEU A 192 -19.74 -12.75 -22.30
CA LEU A 192 -18.70 -12.78 -21.28
C LEU A 192 -17.59 -11.77 -21.57
N ARG A 193 -16.86 -11.35 -20.54
CA ARG A 193 -15.69 -10.48 -20.70
C ARG A 193 -14.37 -11.24 -20.60
N ASN A 194 -14.37 -12.37 -19.90
CA ASN A 194 -13.18 -13.17 -19.63
C ASN A 194 -13.52 -14.67 -19.75
N LEU A 195 -12.53 -15.47 -20.14
CA LEU A 195 -12.59 -16.93 -20.14
C LEU A 195 -11.39 -17.48 -19.36
N PRO A 196 -11.60 -18.35 -18.38
CA PRO A 196 -10.54 -19.14 -17.78
C PRO A 196 -9.92 -20.08 -18.82
N VAL A 197 -8.60 -20.25 -18.74
CA VAL A 197 -7.84 -21.14 -19.60
C VAL A 197 -7.40 -22.34 -18.77
N LEU A 198 -7.86 -23.53 -19.15
CA LEU A 198 -7.55 -24.78 -18.46
C LEU A 198 -6.64 -25.64 -19.32
N ASN A 199 -5.70 -26.33 -18.66
CA ASN A 199 -4.87 -27.33 -19.33
C ASN A 199 -5.62 -28.70 -19.45
N GLU A 200 -4.94 -29.69 -20.02
CA GLU A 200 -5.50 -31.06 -20.18
C GLU A 200 -5.85 -31.71 -18.83
N GLN A 201 -5.18 -31.31 -17.74
CA GLN A 201 -5.46 -31.80 -16.38
C GLN A 201 -6.56 -30.99 -15.67
N GLN A 202 -7.31 -30.15 -16.40
CA GLN A 202 -8.37 -29.27 -15.87
C GLN A 202 -7.88 -28.28 -14.82
N ARG A 203 -6.60 -27.91 -14.83
CA ARG A 203 -6.02 -26.89 -13.96
C ARG A 203 -6.01 -25.54 -14.66
N LEU A 204 -6.27 -24.47 -13.89
CA LEU A 204 -6.19 -23.11 -14.37
C LEU A 204 -4.73 -22.75 -14.71
N VAL A 205 -4.47 -22.38 -15.95
CA VAL A 205 -3.13 -21.98 -16.45
C VAL A 205 -3.10 -20.55 -16.96
N GLY A 206 -4.24 -19.89 -17.05
CA GLY A 206 -4.34 -18.52 -17.49
C GLY A 206 -5.77 -17.99 -17.49
N ILE A 207 -5.90 -16.74 -17.83
CA ILE A 207 -7.18 -16.09 -18.14
C ILE A 207 -7.03 -15.26 -19.40
N ILE A 208 -8.06 -15.21 -20.22
CA ILE A 208 -8.08 -14.39 -21.40
C ILE A 208 -9.29 -13.47 -21.41
N SER A 209 -9.05 -12.19 -21.64
CA SER A 209 -10.09 -11.17 -21.71
C SER A 209 -10.43 -10.76 -23.15
N LEU A 210 -11.54 -10.07 -23.31
CA LEU A 210 -11.92 -9.47 -24.59
C LEU A 210 -10.86 -8.48 -25.10
N SER A 211 -10.24 -7.71 -24.20
CA SER A 211 -9.15 -6.78 -24.52
C SER A 211 -7.93 -7.49 -25.08
N ASP A 212 -7.53 -8.62 -24.47
CA ASP A 212 -6.38 -9.40 -24.92
C ASP A 212 -6.61 -9.95 -26.33
N LEU A 213 -7.84 -10.34 -26.66
CA LEU A 213 -8.21 -10.84 -27.98
C LEU A 213 -8.28 -9.74 -29.06
N ILE A 214 -8.55 -8.49 -28.67
CA ILE A 214 -8.64 -7.35 -29.60
C ILE A 214 -7.28 -6.69 -29.79
N CYS A 215 -6.47 -6.57 -28.73
CA CYS A 215 -5.13 -6.01 -28.78
C CYS A 215 -4.18 -6.94 -29.53
N ARG A 216 -3.29 -6.36 -30.33
CA ARG A 216 -2.20 -7.13 -30.97
C ARG A 216 -1.14 -7.44 -29.92
N PRO A 217 -0.51 -8.63 -29.96
CA PRO A 217 0.62 -8.92 -29.10
C PRO A 217 1.72 -7.86 -29.28
N HIS A 218 2.28 -7.38 -28.17
CA HIS A 218 3.43 -6.48 -28.19
C HIS A 218 4.60 -7.18 -28.89
N GLY A 219 5.17 -6.55 -29.93
CA GLY A 219 6.34 -7.08 -30.66
C GLY A 219 6.03 -7.75 -32.01
N VAL A 220 4.78 -7.83 -32.43
CA VAL A 220 4.45 -8.30 -33.78
C VAL A 220 4.51 -7.11 -34.75
N SER A 221 5.44 -7.22 -35.74
CA SER A 221 5.60 -6.22 -36.81
C SER A 221 4.28 -5.89 -37.49
N PRO A 222 4.00 -4.58 -37.80
CA PRO A 222 2.80 -4.19 -38.57
C PRO A 222 2.67 -4.93 -39.90
N PHE A 223 3.78 -5.41 -40.45
CA PHE A 223 3.83 -6.17 -41.73
C PHE A 223 3.61 -7.67 -41.56
N ALA A 224 3.60 -8.24 -40.34
CA ALA A 224 3.31 -9.66 -40.13
C ALA A 224 1.83 -10.04 -40.41
N GLY A 225 0.95 -9.05 -40.57
CA GLY A 225 -0.47 -9.26 -40.88
C GLY A 225 -0.79 -9.61 -42.35
N TRP A 226 0.20 -9.61 -43.24
CA TRP A 226 0.04 -9.96 -44.67
C TRP A 226 0.59 -11.33 -45.00
N GLY A 227 1.15 -12.07 -44.02
CA GLY A 227 1.55 -13.48 -44.17
C GLY A 227 0.34 -14.37 -43.94
N LEU A 228 -0.11 -15.02 -45.02
CA LEU A 228 -1.17 -16.02 -45.04
C LEU A 228 -1.05 -17.03 -43.87
N GLY A 229 -1.97 -16.96 -42.91
CA GLY A 229 -2.39 -18.14 -42.16
C GLY A 229 -1.77 -18.45 -40.81
N ARG A 230 -1.04 -17.54 -40.14
CA ARG A 230 -0.65 -17.81 -38.73
C ARG A 230 -1.88 -17.75 -37.83
N LYS A 231 -2.27 -18.90 -37.30
CA LYS A 231 -3.36 -19.02 -36.34
C LYS A 231 -2.83 -18.65 -34.97
N ILE A 232 -3.27 -17.51 -34.43
CA ILE A 232 -2.95 -17.06 -33.07
C ILE A 232 -3.75 -17.91 -32.10
N THR A 233 -3.10 -18.44 -31.06
CA THR A 233 -3.72 -19.23 -30.03
C THR A 233 -3.95 -18.40 -28.75
N VAL A 234 -4.81 -18.88 -27.87
CA VAL A 234 -5.07 -18.28 -26.55
C VAL A 234 -3.80 -18.22 -25.70
N GLU A 235 -2.92 -19.22 -25.80
CA GLU A 235 -1.64 -19.27 -25.07
C GLU A 235 -0.72 -18.07 -25.34
N GLU A 236 -0.76 -17.54 -26.56
CA GLU A 236 0.04 -16.38 -26.96
C GLU A 236 -0.49 -15.06 -26.41
N LEU A 237 -1.75 -15.03 -26.00
CA LEU A 237 -2.48 -13.80 -25.61
C LEU A 237 -2.89 -13.79 -24.14
N MET A 238 -3.01 -14.96 -23.49
CA MET A 238 -3.54 -15.07 -22.14
C MET A 238 -2.58 -14.47 -21.08
N THR A 239 -3.16 -13.98 -20.02
CA THR A 239 -2.43 -13.65 -18.79
C THR A 239 -2.18 -14.94 -18.01
N LYS A 240 -0.91 -15.27 -17.77
CA LYS A 240 -0.49 -16.53 -17.10
C LYS A 240 -0.49 -16.41 -15.57
N GLU A 241 -0.16 -15.23 -15.04
CA GLU A 241 -0.18 -14.97 -13.60
C GLU A 241 -1.57 -14.54 -13.16
N VAL A 242 -2.41 -15.50 -12.80
CA VAL A 242 -3.81 -15.26 -12.43
C VAL A 242 -3.94 -15.15 -10.90
N ARG A 243 -4.48 -14.05 -10.42
CA ARG A 243 -4.90 -13.92 -9.01
C ARG A 243 -6.15 -14.77 -8.79
N CYS A 244 -6.02 -15.77 -7.92
CA CYS A 244 -7.10 -16.68 -7.55
C CYS A 244 -7.38 -16.58 -6.06
N VAL A 245 -8.57 -17.01 -5.65
CA VAL A 245 -8.99 -17.07 -4.24
C VAL A 245 -9.56 -18.44 -3.89
N SER A 246 -9.63 -18.73 -2.59
CA SER A 246 -10.27 -19.95 -2.08
C SER A 246 -11.78 -19.76 -1.97
N ALA A 247 -12.53 -20.87 -2.02
CA ALA A 247 -13.96 -20.93 -1.73
C ALA A 247 -14.35 -20.27 -0.40
N ASP A 248 -13.48 -20.39 0.61
CA ASP A 248 -13.68 -19.84 1.96
C ASP A 248 -13.30 -18.36 2.10
N THR A 249 -12.77 -17.73 1.05
CA THR A 249 -12.40 -16.32 1.10
C THR A 249 -13.60 -15.45 1.39
N HIS A 250 -13.49 -14.54 2.36
CA HIS A 250 -14.57 -13.62 2.73
C HIS A 250 -14.82 -12.61 1.61
N VAL A 251 -16.10 -12.31 1.31
CA VAL A 251 -16.47 -11.42 0.19
C VAL A 251 -15.83 -10.03 0.31
N VAL A 252 -15.67 -9.50 1.51
CA VAL A 252 -15.01 -8.20 1.74
C VAL A 252 -13.55 -8.19 1.26
N ASP A 253 -12.85 -9.32 1.34
CA ASP A 253 -11.47 -9.43 0.87
C ASP A 253 -11.35 -9.44 -0.67
N LEU A 254 -12.46 -9.66 -1.37
CA LEU A 254 -12.54 -9.61 -2.83
C LEU A 254 -12.74 -8.19 -3.37
N ILE A 255 -13.28 -7.29 -2.55
CA ILE A 255 -13.58 -5.92 -2.95
C ILE A 255 -12.32 -5.19 -3.46
N PRO A 256 -11.19 -5.16 -2.73
CA PRO A 256 -9.97 -4.51 -3.22
C PRO A 256 -9.43 -5.09 -4.52
N LEU A 257 -9.54 -6.42 -4.71
CA LEU A 257 -9.07 -7.09 -5.93
C LEU A 257 -9.83 -6.59 -7.17
N LEU A 258 -11.14 -6.41 -7.04
CA LEU A 258 -12.02 -6.01 -8.15
C LEU A 258 -12.16 -4.50 -8.31
N SER A 259 -11.96 -3.71 -7.24
CA SER A 259 -12.09 -2.25 -7.27
C SER A 259 -10.75 -1.54 -7.48
N THR A 260 -9.72 -1.95 -6.74
CA THR A 260 -8.44 -1.24 -6.66
C THR A 260 -7.38 -1.86 -7.54
N GLU A 261 -7.25 -3.20 -7.57
CA GLU A 261 -6.32 -3.88 -8.47
C GLU A 261 -6.83 -3.95 -9.92
N GLY A 262 -8.06 -3.47 -10.19
CA GLY A 262 -8.63 -3.38 -11.53
C GLY A 262 -8.96 -4.74 -12.17
N LEU A 263 -9.05 -5.80 -11.38
CA LEU A 263 -9.40 -7.11 -11.90
C LEU A 263 -10.88 -7.12 -12.31
N HIS A 264 -11.18 -7.62 -13.49
CA HIS A 264 -12.55 -7.75 -13.97
C HIS A 264 -13.25 -9.01 -13.45
N CYS A 265 -12.46 -10.01 -13.06
CA CYS A 265 -12.95 -11.26 -12.48
C CYS A 265 -11.83 -11.93 -11.67
N VAL A 266 -12.24 -12.77 -10.72
CA VAL A 266 -11.35 -13.55 -9.85
C VAL A 266 -11.80 -15.01 -9.87
N PRO A 267 -10.96 -15.94 -10.36
CA PRO A 267 -11.23 -17.36 -10.30
C PRO A 267 -11.21 -17.88 -8.85
N VAL A 268 -12.13 -18.77 -8.54
CA VAL A 268 -12.23 -19.45 -7.24
C VAL A 268 -11.71 -20.87 -7.40
N LEU A 269 -10.72 -21.21 -6.59
CA LEU A 269 -10.10 -22.54 -6.60
C LEU A 269 -10.43 -23.29 -5.31
N GLU A 270 -10.66 -24.59 -5.45
CA GLU A 270 -10.69 -25.54 -4.35
C GLU A 270 -9.76 -26.70 -4.65
N GLN A 271 -8.82 -26.98 -3.76
CA GLN A 271 -7.80 -28.02 -3.95
C GLN A 271 -7.05 -27.93 -5.30
N GLY A 272 -6.90 -26.70 -5.83
CA GLY A 272 -6.24 -26.45 -7.11
C GLY A 272 -7.12 -26.62 -8.37
N ALA A 273 -8.37 -27.01 -8.20
CA ALA A 273 -9.36 -27.07 -9.27
C ALA A 273 -10.18 -25.78 -9.35
N LEU A 274 -10.50 -25.33 -10.57
CA LEU A 274 -11.36 -24.17 -10.77
C LEU A 274 -12.82 -24.59 -10.52
N ILE A 275 -13.46 -24.00 -9.50
CA ILE A 275 -14.83 -24.30 -9.10
C ILE A 275 -15.82 -23.17 -9.39
N GLY A 276 -15.35 -21.97 -9.59
CA GLY A 276 -16.18 -20.80 -9.85
C GLY A 276 -15.39 -19.59 -10.31
N ILE A 277 -16.11 -18.53 -10.63
CA ILE A 277 -15.56 -17.21 -10.96
C ILE A 277 -16.43 -16.15 -10.32
N ILE A 278 -15.79 -15.07 -9.85
CA ILE A 278 -16.45 -13.91 -9.24
C ILE A 278 -16.13 -12.68 -10.05
N THR A 279 -17.13 -11.87 -10.32
CA THR A 279 -17.04 -10.59 -11.03
C THR A 279 -17.47 -9.42 -10.14
N GLN A 280 -17.27 -8.19 -10.60
CA GLN A 280 -17.79 -7.00 -9.93
C GLN A 280 -19.33 -7.06 -9.75
N THR A 281 -20.04 -7.64 -10.71
CA THR A 281 -21.50 -7.77 -10.63
C THR A 281 -21.95 -8.67 -9.49
N ASP A 282 -21.20 -9.75 -9.23
CA ASP A 282 -21.50 -10.68 -8.12
C ASP A 282 -21.31 -10.01 -6.76
N ILE A 283 -20.24 -9.19 -6.63
CA ILE A 283 -20.00 -8.37 -5.43
C ILE A 283 -21.14 -7.37 -5.22
N ILE A 284 -21.54 -6.63 -6.28
CA ILE A 284 -22.63 -5.66 -6.18
C ILE A 284 -23.93 -6.32 -5.75
N ALA A 285 -24.27 -7.48 -6.33
CA ALA A 285 -25.46 -8.23 -5.96
C ALA A 285 -25.41 -8.71 -4.49
N ALA A 286 -24.23 -9.15 -4.04
CA ALA A 286 -24.02 -9.57 -2.66
C ALA A 286 -24.21 -8.40 -1.67
N LEU A 287 -23.61 -7.23 -1.97
CA LEU A 287 -23.74 -6.01 -1.17
C LEU A 287 -25.20 -5.51 -1.10
N GLN A 288 -25.91 -5.56 -2.24
CA GLN A 288 -27.31 -5.16 -2.29
C GLN A 288 -28.19 -6.05 -1.43
N ARG A 289 -27.98 -7.37 -1.46
CA ARG A 289 -28.73 -8.32 -0.64
C ARG A 289 -28.51 -8.05 0.84
N GLU A 290 -27.27 -7.88 1.25
CA GLU A 290 -26.91 -7.60 2.64
C GLU A 290 -27.54 -6.29 3.15
N ALA A 291 -27.51 -5.24 2.32
CA ALA A 291 -28.13 -3.96 2.66
C ALA A 291 -29.66 -4.09 2.88
N LEU A 292 -30.32 -4.97 2.14
CA LEU A 292 -31.76 -5.22 2.29
C LEU A 292 -32.08 -6.05 3.55
N GLU A 293 -31.19 -6.94 3.96
CA GLU A 293 -31.36 -7.77 5.17
C GLU A 293 -31.14 -6.95 6.45
N HIS A 294 -30.23 -5.98 6.44
CA HIS A 294 -29.93 -5.10 7.59
C HIS A 294 -30.78 -3.82 7.65
N GLY A 295 -31.50 -3.49 6.59
CA GLY A 295 -32.41 -2.32 6.54
C GLY A 295 -33.83 -2.61 7.04
N ARG A 296 -34.07 -3.79 7.59
CA ARG A 296 -35.32 -4.19 8.26
C ARG A 296 -35.11 -4.31 9.76
#